data_bf71eeb6e37bd41456d15d25d1e549a9
#
_entry.id   bf71eeb6e37bd41456d15d25d1e549a9
#
_cell.length_a   1.000
_cell.length_b   1.000
_cell.length_c   1.000
_cell.angle_alpha   90.00
_cell.angle_beta   90.00
_cell.angle_gamma   90.00
#
_symmetry.space_group_name_H-M   'P 1'
#
loop_
_entity.id
_entity.type
_entity.pdbx_description
1 polymer ?
#
loop_
_entity_poly.entity_id
_entity_poly.type
_entity_poly.pdbx_seq_one_letter_code
_entity_poly.pdbx_strand_id
1 'polypeptide(L)'
;MTLPLADTSFVEATWILVVKSIVIFAVIFAIVPMLTVLERKLLGRFQARYGPNRVGPFGLLQPLADALKLVTKEHYRPENAIPILWPIAPAIVVFTGVATMAILPFGDVKDGVGFYGIDVPIGILYFFAFGSIAFYGLLLGGWASGSKYSFLGAMRAAAQLISYEISMGLALLGAIMMAGSLSLVSIVEAQNQIWYIVPQIVGFLIFMVAGFAETNRAPFDLPEADAELVAGYGTEYGGMRYGSYAMAEYIEMFVISGVAVTFFLGGWHGPGPGWLDPIWVILKIFAFLFLFMWIRATVPRVRYDQLMSLGWKVLLPLATLNVLVTAVLVTVT
;
A
#
# COMPACT_ATOMS: atom_id res chain seq x y z
N MET A 1 31.82 -19.75 -0.08
CA MET A 1 30.69 -19.48 -0.99
C MET A 1 30.62 -17.97 -1.18
N THR A 2 31.34 -17.44 -2.16
CA THR A 2 31.38 -16.00 -2.48
C THR A 2 30.10 -15.68 -3.21
N LEU A 3 29.19 -14.95 -2.57
CA LEU A 3 28.04 -14.34 -3.26
C LEU A 3 28.58 -13.46 -4.40
N PRO A 4 28.17 -13.68 -5.64
CA PRO A 4 28.47 -12.73 -6.70
C PRO A 4 27.67 -11.47 -6.34
N LEU A 5 28.35 -10.44 -5.86
CA LEU A 5 27.84 -9.10 -5.91
C LEU A 5 27.52 -8.83 -7.39
N ALA A 6 26.24 -8.77 -7.70
CA ALA A 6 25.80 -8.42 -9.03
C ALA A 6 26.34 -7.04 -9.36
N ASP A 7 27.40 -7.03 -10.14
CA ASP A 7 28.07 -5.84 -10.68
C ASP A 7 27.19 -5.32 -11.84
N THR A 8 26.03 -4.80 -11.51
CA THR A 8 25.17 -4.10 -12.44
C THR A 8 24.93 -2.68 -11.95
N SER A 9 26.01 -1.90 -11.88
CA SER A 9 25.88 -0.45 -11.96
C SER A 9 25.47 -0.07 -13.38
N PHE A 10 24.25 -0.45 -13.77
CA PHE A 10 23.62 0.02 -14.97
C PHE A 10 23.26 1.50 -14.73
N VAL A 11 24.16 2.42 -15.09
CA VAL A 11 23.89 3.85 -14.98
C VAL A 11 22.97 4.23 -16.13
N GLU A 12 21.67 4.18 -15.89
CA GLU A 12 20.70 4.71 -16.85
C GLU A 12 20.98 6.21 -17.09
N ALA A 13 20.83 6.65 -18.32
CA ALA A 13 21.00 8.06 -18.64
C ALA A 13 20.01 8.92 -17.83
N THR A 14 20.46 10.04 -17.28
CA THR A 14 19.66 10.91 -16.39
C THR A 14 18.31 11.30 -16.97
N TRP A 15 18.20 11.49 -18.29
CA TRP A 15 16.93 11.81 -18.93
C TRP A 15 15.94 10.63 -18.89
N ILE A 16 16.41 9.37 -18.93
CA ILE A 16 15.57 8.18 -18.81
C ILE A 16 14.96 8.13 -17.40
N LEU A 17 15.76 8.39 -16.36
CA LEU A 17 15.29 8.45 -14.98
C LEU A 17 14.21 9.52 -14.80
N VAL A 18 14.40 10.70 -15.39
CA VAL A 18 13.41 11.78 -15.34
C VAL A 18 12.11 11.38 -16.05
N VAL A 19 12.19 10.80 -17.24
CA VAL A 19 11.01 10.34 -17.98
C VAL A 19 10.28 9.24 -17.22
N LYS A 20 10.98 8.26 -16.69
CA LYS A 20 10.40 7.20 -15.84
C LYS A 20 9.66 7.77 -14.63
N SER A 21 10.29 8.71 -13.92
CA SER A 21 9.68 9.36 -12.75
C SER A 21 8.39 10.08 -13.13
N ILE A 22 8.37 10.81 -14.25
CA ILE A 22 7.17 11.49 -14.76
C ILE A 22 6.10 10.47 -15.13
N VAL A 23 6.46 9.38 -15.81
CA VAL A 23 5.49 8.34 -16.21
C VAL A 23 4.89 7.65 -14.99
N ILE A 24 5.71 7.26 -14.01
CA ILE A 24 5.24 6.64 -12.77
C ILE A 24 4.26 7.58 -12.06
N PHE A 25 4.65 8.86 -11.89
CA PHE A 25 3.79 9.86 -11.26
C PHE A 25 2.46 10.03 -12.00
N ALA A 26 2.48 10.13 -13.34
CA ALA A 26 1.29 10.25 -14.16
C ALA A 26 0.38 9.01 -14.05
N VAL A 27 0.97 7.82 -14.02
CA VAL A 27 0.24 6.54 -13.86
C VAL A 27 -0.43 6.47 -12.48
N ILE A 28 0.26 6.85 -11.40
CA ILE A 28 -0.31 6.92 -10.05
C ILE A 28 -1.53 7.84 -10.03
N PHE A 29 -1.36 9.07 -10.53
CA PHE A 29 -2.43 10.06 -10.57
C PHE A 29 -3.60 9.69 -11.49
N ALA A 30 -3.41 8.76 -12.43
CA ALA A 30 -4.47 8.22 -13.26
C ALA A 30 -5.17 7.02 -12.61
N ILE A 31 -4.40 6.08 -12.03
CA ILE A 31 -4.93 4.84 -11.46
C ILE A 31 -5.71 5.10 -10.17
N VAL A 32 -5.16 5.88 -9.25
CA VAL A 32 -5.74 6.09 -7.91
C VAL A 32 -7.17 6.66 -7.98
N PRO A 33 -7.48 7.72 -8.73
CA PRO A 33 -8.85 8.17 -8.90
C PRO A 33 -9.76 7.14 -9.59
N MET A 34 -9.22 6.33 -10.52
CA MET A 34 -10.01 5.27 -11.16
C MET A 34 -10.35 4.14 -10.18
N LEU A 35 -9.49 3.85 -9.21
CA LEU A 35 -9.81 2.88 -8.15
C LEU A 35 -11.03 3.29 -7.33
N THR A 36 -11.24 4.59 -7.10
CA THR A 36 -12.44 5.07 -6.39
C THR A 36 -13.73 4.76 -7.17
N VAL A 37 -13.71 4.89 -8.49
CA VAL A 37 -14.85 4.53 -9.35
C VAL A 37 -15.07 3.03 -9.39
N LEU A 38 -13.96 2.26 -9.50
CA LEU A 38 -14.00 0.80 -9.49
C LEU A 38 -14.65 0.30 -8.20
N GLU A 39 -14.19 0.79 -7.05
CA GLU A 39 -14.73 0.44 -5.75
C GLU A 39 -16.23 0.76 -5.64
N ARG A 40 -16.64 2.00 -5.98
CA ARG A 40 -18.05 2.39 -5.94
C ARG A 40 -18.92 1.55 -6.87
N LYS A 41 -18.40 1.11 -8.01
CA LYS A 41 -19.11 0.21 -8.93
C LYS A 41 -19.23 -1.20 -8.40
N LEU A 42 -18.16 -1.75 -7.86
CA LEU A 42 -18.15 -3.09 -7.25
C LEU A 42 -19.08 -3.15 -6.03
N LEU A 43 -18.96 -2.18 -5.12
CA LEU A 43 -19.86 -2.08 -3.96
C LEU A 43 -21.33 -1.93 -4.40
N GLY A 44 -21.60 -1.14 -5.44
CA GLY A 44 -22.93 -1.04 -6.02
C GLY A 44 -23.46 -2.39 -6.49
N ARG A 45 -22.64 -3.18 -7.20
CA ARG A 45 -23.01 -4.54 -7.67
C ARG A 45 -23.29 -5.50 -6.51
N PHE A 46 -22.43 -5.51 -5.48
CA PHE A 46 -22.65 -6.34 -4.29
C PHE A 46 -23.94 -5.96 -3.54
N GLN A 47 -24.32 -4.69 -3.58
CA GLN A 47 -25.55 -4.17 -2.95
C GLN A 47 -26.76 -4.17 -3.89
N ALA A 48 -26.71 -4.85 -5.03
CA ALA A 48 -27.77 -4.90 -6.06
C ALA A 48 -28.23 -3.51 -6.56
N ARG A 49 -27.31 -2.51 -6.62
CA ARG A 49 -27.56 -1.15 -7.12
C ARG A 49 -26.49 -0.73 -8.13
N TYR A 50 -26.80 0.30 -8.91
CA TYR A 50 -25.82 0.88 -9.84
C TYR A 50 -24.87 1.83 -9.10
N GLY A 51 -23.56 1.71 -9.38
CA GLY A 51 -22.56 2.71 -9.02
C GLY A 51 -22.62 3.95 -9.91
N PRO A 52 -21.59 4.84 -9.86
CA PRO A 52 -21.53 6.03 -10.70
C PRO A 52 -21.67 5.70 -12.19
N ASN A 53 -22.66 6.31 -12.86
CA ASN A 53 -22.99 5.98 -14.26
C ASN A 53 -23.31 7.20 -15.13
N ARG A 54 -23.47 8.40 -14.54
CA ARG A 54 -23.98 9.59 -15.26
C ARG A 54 -22.91 10.57 -15.73
N VAL A 55 -21.77 10.65 -15.02
CA VAL A 55 -20.70 11.61 -15.34
C VAL A 55 -19.77 10.99 -16.39
N GLY A 56 -19.94 11.38 -17.63
CA GLY A 56 -19.26 10.81 -18.79
C GLY A 56 -19.71 9.39 -19.14
N PRO A 57 -19.10 8.75 -20.16
CA PRO A 57 -19.43 7.39 -20.55
C PRO A 57 -19.23 6.43 -19.37
N PHE A 58 -20.28 5.72 -18.99
CA PHE A 58 -20.25 4.78 -17.86
C PHE A 58 -19.72 5.35 -16.53
N GLY A 59 -19.76 6.66 -16.30
CA GLY A 59 -19.27 7.28 -15.08
C GLY A 59 -17.73 7.37 -14.98
N LEU A 60 -17.01 7.23 -16.09
CA LEU A 60 -15.52 7.29 -16.09
C LEU A 60 -14.97 8.68 -15.75
N LEU A 61 -15.73 9.75 -15.98
CA LEU A 61 -15.32 11.10 -15.62
C LEU A 61 -15.68 11.49 -14.18
N GLN A 62 -16.22 10.57 -13.38
CA GLN A 62 -16.56 10.83 -11.98
C GLN A 62 -15.34 11.27 -11.13
N PRO A 63 -14.14 10.70 -11.29
CA PRO A 63 -12.97 11.16 -10.54
C PRO A 63 -12.61 12.61 -10.79
N LEU A 64 -12.76 13.06 -12.05
CA LEU A 64 -12.53 14.47 -12.41
C LEU A 64 -13.55 15.40 -11.73
N ALA A 65 -14.82 15.00 -11.71
CA ALA A 65 -15.86 15.77 -11.03
C ALA A 65 -15.62 15.82 -9.51
N ASP A 66 -15.20 14.71 -8.90
CA ASP A 66 -14.87 14.64 -7.49
C ASP A 66 -13.61 15.49 -7.16
N ALA A 67 -12.58 15.46 -8.00
CA ALA A 67 -11.39 16.30 -7.87
C ALA A 67 -11.73 17.80 -7.98
N LEU A 68 -12.51 18.20 -8.98
CA LEU A 68 -12.96 19.59 -9.14
C LEU A 68 -13.76 20.07 -7.94
N LYS A 69 -14.68 19.23 -7.45
CA LYS A 69 -15.44 19.53 -6.22
C LYS A 69 -14.54 19.75 -5.02
N LEU A 70 -13.50 18.91 -4.81
CA LEU A 70 -12.58 19.03 -3.67
C LEU A 70 -11.69 20.28 -3.78
N VAL A 71 -11.26 20.63 -5.00
CA VAL A 71 -10.45 21.85 -5.25
C VAL A 71 -11.27 23.13 -5.04
N THR A 72 -12.53 23.15 -5.49
CA THR A 72 -13.40 24.33 -5.38
C THR A 72 -14.06 24.47 -4.02
N LYS A 73 -14.00 23.42 -3.17
CA LYS A 73 -14.58 23.46 -1.83
C LYS A 73 -13.79 24.39 -0.92
N GLU A 74 -14.50 25.13 -0.06
CA GLU A 74 -13.91 26.04 0.92
C GLU A 74 -12.87 25.34 1.84
N HIS A 75 -11.74 25.98 2.05
CA HIS A 75 -10.68 25.51 2.93
C HIS A 75 -10.88 26.03 4.34
N TYR A 76 -11.77 25.39 5.10
CA TYR A 76 -11.94 25.69 6.50
C TYR A 76 -10.75 25.19 7.33
N ARG A 77 -10.34 25.96 8.31
CA ARG A 77 -9.37 25.59 9.34
C ARG A 77 -9.95 25.94 10.72
N PRO A 78 -10.04 24.97 11.65
CA PRO A 78 -10.46 25.25 13.01
C PRO A 78 -9.54 26.28 13.69
N GLU A 79 -10.09 27.12 14.58
CA GLU A 79 -9.33 28.15 15.28
C GLU A 79 -8.19 27.57 16.13
N ASN A 80 -8.41 26.38 16.72
CA ASN A 80 -7.45 25.69 17.57
C ASN A 80 -6.41 24.86 16.76
N ALA A 81 -6.50 24.83 15.43
CA ALA A 81 -5.59 24.04 14.60
C ALA A 81 -4.21 24.71 14.50
N ILE A 82 -3.15 23.89 14.60
CA ILE A 82 -1.75 24.36 14.46
C ILE A 82 -1.49 24.72 12.99
N PRO A 83 -1.23 26.01 12.64
CA PRO A 83 -1.22 26.48 11.26
C PRO A 83 -0.23 25.79 10.35
N ILE A 84 0.96 25.47 10.86
CA ILE A 84 2.06 24.87 10.08
C ILE A 84 1.82 23.37 9.85
N LEU A 85 1.45 22.63 10.88
CA LEU A 85 1.25 21.19 10.81
C LEU A 85 0.00 20.81 10.01
N TRP A 86 -1.00 21.69 9.99
CA TRP A 86 -2.27 21.48 9.32
C TRP A 86 -2.17 21.11 7.82
N PRO A 87 -1.40 21.82 6.99
CA PRO A 87 -1.19 21.42 5.60
C PRO A 87 -0.09 20.36 5.40
N ILE A 88 0.89 20.28 6.31
CA ILE A 88 2.04 19.36 6.17
C ILE A 88 1.62 17.92 6.41
N ALA A 89 0.73 17.67 7.37
CA ALA A 89 0.32 16.32 7.75
C ALA A 89 -0.25 15.50 6.55
N PRO A 90 -1.28 15.97 5.80
CA PRO A 90 -1.76 15.24 4.62
C PRO A 90 -0.72 15.17 3.49
N ALA A 91 0.16 16.18 3.37
CA ALA A 91 1.23 16.17 2.37
C ALA A 91 2.27 15.06 2.65
N ILE A 92 2.62 14.81 3.92
CA ILE A 92 3.51 13.71 4.31
C ILE A 92 2.92 12.37 3.85
N VAL A 93 1.66 12.09 4.11
CA VAL A 93 1.04 10.80 3.80
C VAL A 93 1.01 10.55 2.27
N VAL A 94 0.67 11.57 1.49
CA VAL A 94 0.70 11.44 0.02
C VAL A 94 2.13 11.27 -0.49
N PHE A 95 3.07 12.05 0.02
CA PHE A 95 4.47 11.98 -0.40
C PHE A 95 5.07 10.59 -0.14
N THR A 96 4.85 10.04 1.05
CA THR A 96 5.36 8.71 1.42
C THR A 96 4.73 7.61 0.57
N GLY A 97 3.42 7.67 0.33
CA GLY A 97 2.74 6.73 -0.56
C GLY A 97 3.28 6.75 -1.99
N VAL A 98 3.50 7.95 -2.57
CA VAL A 98 4.11 8.08 -3.90
C VAL A 98 5.55 7.58 -3.91
N ALA A 99 6.33 7.88 -2.86
CA ALA A 99 7.71 7.42 -2.74
C ALA A 99 7.79 5.88 -2.67
N THR A 100 6.94 5.23 -1.89
CA THR A 100 6.91 3.75 -1.80
C THR A 100 6.51 3.09 -3.11
N MET A 101 5.67 3.72 -3.90
CA MET A 101 5.29 3.18 -5.21
C MET A 101 6.45 3.16 -6.22
N ALA A 102 7.42 4.05 -6.07
CA ALA A 102 8.57 4.14 -6.97
C ALA A 102 9.49 2.90 -6.96
N ILE A 103 9.47 2.10 -5.90
CA ILE A 103 10.29 0.87 -5.79
C ILE A 103 9.62 -0.38 -6.36
N LEU A 104 8.32 -0.30 -6.73
CA LEU A 104 7.63 -1.47 -7.27
C LEU A 104 8.16 -1.83 -8.65
N PRO A 105 8.59 -3.09 -8.87
CA PRO A 105 9.05 -3.53 -10.17
C PRO A 105 7.86 -3.98 -11.02
N PHE A 106 7.74 -3.41 -12.22
CA PHE A 106 6.69 -3.75 -13.19
C PHE A 106 7.18 -4.66 -14.32
N GLY A 107 8.48 -4.91 -14.45
CA GLY A 107 9.03 -5.76 -15.48
C GLY A 107 10.55 -5.85 -15.40
N ASP A 108 11.10 -6.76 -16.20
CA ASP A 108 12.53 -7.01 -16.32
C ASP A 108 13.27 -5.88 -17.03
N VAL A 109 14.60 -5.91 -16.96
CA VAL A 109 15.47 -4.99 -17.71
C VAL A 109 15.50 -5.40 -19.17
N LYS A 110 15.10 -4.51 -20.09
CA LYS A 110 15.15 -4.71 -21.53
C LYS A 110 15.84 -3.55 -22.22
N ASP A 111 16.71 -3.89 -23.15
CA ASP A 111 17.49 -2.90 -23.92
C ASP A 111 18.18 -1.83 -23.03
N GLY A 112 18.57 -2.24 -21.81
CA GLY A 112 19.19 -1.35 -20.86
C GLY A 112 18.24 -0.38 -20.15
N VAL A 113 16.94 -0.63 -20.15
CA VAL A 113 15.93 0.11 -19.41
C VAL A 113 15.15 -0.84 -18.52
N GLY A 114 15.22 -0.65 -17.21
CA GLY A 114 14.41 -1.42 -16.25
C GLY A 114 12.99 -0.86 -16.17
N PHE A 115 11.97 -1.73 -16.16
CA PHE A 115 10.58 -1.34 -15.96
C PHE A 115 10.24 -1.17 -14.46
N TYR A 116 11.05 -0.38 -13.77
CA TYR A 116 10.88 0.02 -12.36
C TYR A 116 11.30 1.48 -12.18
N GLY A 117 10.79 2.14 -11.16
CA GLY A 117 11.17 3.52 -10.88
C GLY A 117 12.60 3.62 -10.35
N ILE A 118 12.85 2.92 -9.25
CA ILE A 118 14.16 2.90 -8.57
C ILE A 118 14.42 1.46 -8.12
N ASP A 119 15.58 0.90 -8.49
CA ASP A 119 16.09 -0.31 -7.88
C ASP A 119 17.12 0.06 -6.80
N VAL A 120 16.83 -0.29 -5.57
CA VAL A 120 17.69 -0.03 -4.42
C VAL A 120 18.05 -1.36 -3.77
N PRO A 121 19.33 -1.63 -3.49
CA PRO A 121 19.75 -2.88 -2.84
C PRO A 121 19.07 -3.14 -1.50
N ILE A 122 18.53 -2.11 -0.87
CA ILE A 122 17.79 -2.14 0.41
C ILE A 122 16.31 -1.80 0.22
N GLY A 123 15.70 -2.18 -0.91
CA GLY A 123 14.36 -1.77 -1.30
C GLY A 123 13.28 -2.04 -0.26
N ILE A 124 13.34 -3.19 0.43
CA ILE A 124 12.38 -3.49 1.49
C ILE A 124 12.51 -2.56 2.71
N LEU A 125 13.74 -2.18 3.08
CA LEU A 125 13.95 -1.22 4.17
C LEU A 125 13.44 0.18 3.78
N TYR A 126 13.59 0.54 2.51
CA TYR A 126 13.00 1.76 1.95
C TYR A 126 11.46 1.75 2.09
N PHE A 127 10.81 0.62 1.74
CA PHE A 127 9.36 0.46 1.90
C PHE A 127 8.93 0.70 3.36
N PHE A 128 9.54 0.03 4.32
CA PHE A 128 9.20 0.20 5.74
C PHE A 128 9.55 1.60 6.26
N ALA A 129 10.67 2.20 5.84
CA ALA A 129 11.04 3.55 6.25
C ALA A 129 9.99 4.59 5.84
N PHE A 130 9.50 4.54 4.60
CA PHE A 130 8.45 5.45 4.15
C PHE A 130 7.08 5.13 4.74
N GLY A 131 6.74 3.86 4.97
CA GLY A 131 5.56 3.44 5.70
C GLY A 131 5.55 4.03 7.11
N SER A 132 6.66 3.89 7.84
CA SER A 132 6.82 4.48 9.18
C SER A 132 6.75 6.02 9.18
N ILE A 133 7.16 6.70 8.09
CA ILE A 133 6.99 8.16 7.97
C ILE A 133 5.52 8.51 7.72
N ALA A 134 4.78 7.71 6.95
CA ALA A 134 3.36 7.92 6.68
C ALA A 134 2.52 7.97 7.97
N PHE A 135 2.84 7.10 8.92
CA PHE A 135 2.26 7.09 10.26
C PHE A 135 2.32 8.46 10.94
N TYR A 136 3.47 9.17 10.85
CA TYR A 136 3.58 10.51 11.43
C TYR A 136 2.64 11.51 10.75
N GLY A 137 2.34 11.34 9.46
CA GLY A 137 1.38 12.18 8.77
C GLY A 137 -0.04 12.06 9.36
N LEU A 138 -0.47 10.84 9.70
CA LEU A 138 -1.76 10.62 10.37
C LEU A 138 -1.76 11.15 11.81
N LEU A 139 -0.71 10.86 12.59
CA LEU A 139 -0.58 11.29 13.96
C LEU A 139 -0.54 12.83 14.09
N LEU A 140 0.30 13.48 13.29
CA LEU A 140 0.41 14.93 13.25
C LEU A 140 -0.89 15.58 12.78
N GLY A 141 -1.61 14.95 11.85
CA GLY A 141 -2.91 15.42 11.37
C GLY A 141 -3.96 15.47 12.47
N GLY A 142 -4.09 14.39 13.22
CA GLY A 142 -4.99 14.36 14.38
C GLY A 142 -4.60 15.34 15.48
N TRP A 143 -3.30 15.46 15.75
CA TRP A 143 -2.81 16.42 16.75
C TRP A 143 -3.01 17.88 16.29
N ALA A 144 -2.65 18.18 15.04
CA ALA A 144 -2.79 19.53 14.49
C ALA A 144 -4.23 20.04 14.43
N SER A 145 -5.21 19.14 14.44
CA SER A 145 -6.64 19.46 14.40
C SER A 145 -7.14 20.19 15.64
N GLY A 146 -6.48 20.03 16.81
CA GLY A 146 -6.94 20.60 18.08
C GLY A 146 -8.25 20.00 18.61
N SER A 147 -8.73 18.89 18.01
CA SER A 147 -9.95 18.18 18.38
C SER A 147 -9.64 16.91 19.16
N LYS A 148 -10.40 16.62 20.22
CA LYS A 148 -10.23 15.41 21.03
C LYS A 148 -10.52 14.13 20.21
N TYR A 149 -11.53 14.18 19.36
CA TYR A 149 -11.91 13.03 18.52
C TYR A 149 -10.86 12.75 17.46
N SER A 150 -10.35 13.78 16.78
CA SER A 150 -9.27 13.63 15.79
C SER A 150 -7.99 13.09 16.44
N PHE A 151 -7.63 13.56 17.63
CA PHE A 151 -6.46 13.06 18.34
C PHE A 151 -6.61 11.60 18.77
N LEU A 152 -7.76 11.19 19.29
CA LEU A 152 -8.04 9.79 19.64
C LEU A 152 -8.03 8.88 18.41
N GLY A 153 -8.57 9.32 17.27
CA GLY A 153 -8.51 8.59 16.01
C GLY A 153 -7.07 8.38 15.54
N ALA A 154 -6.26 9.44 15.59
CA ALA A 154 -4.85 9.36 15.23
C ALA A 154 -4.05 8.44 16.15
N MET A 155 -4.31 8.44 17.45
CA MET A 155 -3.65 7.52 18.40
C MET A 155 -4.04 6.05 18.16
N ARG A 156 -5.30 5.81 17.78
CA ARG A 156 -5.74 4.45 17.38
C ARG A 156 -5.07 3.99 16.08
N ALA A 157 -4.98 4.88 15.07
CA ALA A 157 -4.22 4.64 13.85
C ALA A 157 -2.76 4.26 14.16
N ALA A 158 -2.13 5.07 15.00
CA ALA A 158 -0.77 4.87 15.45
C ALA A 158 -0.54 3.49 16.06
N ALA A 159 -1.36 3.12 17.01
CA ALA A 159 -1.25 1.82 17.69
C ALA A 159 -1.48 0.65 16.70
N GLN A 160 -2.40 0.79 15.75
CA GLN A 160 -2.69 -0.21 14.73
C GLN A 160 -1.49 -0.39 13.80
N LEU A 161 -1.01 0.67 13.16
CA LEU A 161 0.07 0.64 12.18
C LEU A 161 1.35 0.04 12.78
N ILE A 162 1.83 0.55 13.93
CA ILE A 162 3.04 0.03 14.60
C ILE A 162 2.89 -1.47 14.93
N SER A 163 1.73 -1.90 15.40
CA SER A 163 1.52 -3.29 15.81
C SER A 163 1.52 -4.26 14.63
N TYR A 164 1.00 -3.85 13.49
CA TYR A 164 0.88 -4.70 12.31
C TYR A 164 2.11 -4.64 11.41
N GLU A 165 2.84 -3.51 11.38
CA GLU A 165 4.10 -3.36 10.66
C GLU A 165 5.14 -4.40 11.11
N ILE A 166 5.23 -4.70 12.42
CA ILE A 166 6.13 -5.73 12.95
C ILE A 166 5.77 -7.11 12.39
N SER A 167 4.50 -7.49 12.43
CA SER A 167 4.05 -8.78 11.92
C SER A 167 4.23 -8.90 10.40
N MET A 168 4.01 -7.80 9.67
CA MET A 168 4.20 -7.70 8.22
C MET A 168 5.67 -7.85 7.86
N GLY A 169 6.57 -7.18 8.58
CA GLY A 169 8.02 -7.30 8.38
C GLY A 169 8.52 -8.72 8.59
N LEU A 170 8.08 -9.40 9.66
CA LEU A 170 8.42 -10.79 9.90
C LEU A 170 7.86 -11.73 8.81
N ALA A 171 6.67 -11.47 8.31
CA ALA A 171 6.09 -12.27 7.22
C ALA A 171 6.90 -12.18 5.93
N LEU A 172 7.40 -10.99 5.59
CA LEU A 172 8.27 -10.78 4.42
C LEU A 172 9.68 -11.34 4.62
N LEU A 173 10.17 -11.39 5.87
CA LEU A 173 11.52 -11.89 6.18
C LEU A 173 11.71 -13.34 5.71
N GLY A 174 10.68 -14.19 5.77
CA GLY A 174 10.75 -15.55 5.23
C GLY A 174 11.05 -15.59 3.73
N ALA A 175 10.40 -14.75 2.95
CA ALA A 175 10.65 -14.62 1.50
C ALA A 175 12.03 -14.01 1.20
N ILE A 176 12.47 -13.03 2.00
CA ILE A 176 13.80 -12.42 1.91
C ILE A 176 14.90 -13.44 2.15
N MET A 177 14.75 -14.31 3.16
CA MET A 177 15.72 -15.35 3.48
C MET A 177 15.86 -16.38 2.34
N MET A 178 14.76 -16.69 1.66
CA MET A 178 14.77 -17.58 0.49
C MET A 178 15.43 -16.92 -0.72
N ALA A 179 15.18 -15.62 -0.93
CA ALA A 179 15.76 -14.87 -2.05
C ALA A 179 17.24 -14.47 -1.83
N GLY A 180 17.68 -14.34 -0.57
CA GLY A 180 19.01 -13.88 -0.20
C GLY A 180 19.31 -12.41 -0.56
N SER A 181 18.29 -11.61 -0.85
CA SER A 181 18.42 -10.19 -1.26
C SER A 181 17.33 -9.33 -0.63
N LEU A 182 17.63 -8.03 -0.45
CA LEU A 182 16.66 -7.01 -0.01
C LEU A 182 16.14 -6.15 -1.18
N SER A 183 16.67 -6.34 -2.41
CA SER A 183 16.15 -5.69 -3.62
C SER A 183 14.88 -6.39 -4.09
N LEU A 184 13.86 -5.59 -4.43
CA LEU A 184 12.59 -6.12 -4.93
C LEU A 184 12.75 -6.80 -6.30
N VAL A 185 13.63 -6.28 -7.14
CA VAL A 185 13.94 -6.86 -8.45
C VAL A 185 14.55 -8.25 -8.28
N SER A 186 15.60 -8.36 -7.47
CA SER A 186 16.27 -9.65 -7.21
C SER A 186 15.34 -10.68 -6.55
N ILE A 187 14.41 -10.24 -5.70
CA ILE A 187 13.40 -11.13 -5.10
C ILE A 187 12.47 -11.71 -6.18
N VAL A 188 12.08 -10.93 -7.17
CA VAL A 188 11.27 -11.44 -8.29
C VAL A 188 12.08 -12.41 -9.13
N GLU A 189 13.32 -12.08 -9.49
CA GLU A 189 14.21 -12.97 -10.27
C GLU A 189 14.43 -14.32 -9.58
N ALA A 190 14.56 -14.34 -8.25
CA ALA A 190 14.71 -15.55 -7.47
C ALA A 190 13.49 -16.49 -7.55
N GLN A 191 12.31 -15.99 -7.91
CA GLN A 191 11.07 -16.74 -8.05
C GLN A 191 10.84 -17.37 -9.44
N ASN A 192 11.86 -17.46 -10.27
CA ASN A 192 11.76 -17.97 -11.63
C ASN A 192 11.29 -19.43 -11.70
N GLN A 193 11.63 -20.25 -10.72
CA GLN A 193 11.27 -21.68 -10.68
C GLN A 193 9.97 -21.94 -9.93
N ILE A 194 9.83 -21.34 -8.75
CA ILE A 194 8.66 -21.52 -7.86
C ILE A 194 8.30 -20.18 -7.26
N TRP A 195 7.03 -19.81 -7.36
CA TRP A 195 6.50 -18.63 -6.67
C TRP A 195 6.51 -18.86 -5.16
N TYR A 196 6.94 -17.87 -4.39
CA TYR A 196 7.10 -18.01 -2.95
C TYR A 196 5.78 -18.16 -2.18
N ILE A 197 4.64 -17.95 -2.81
CA ILE A 197 3.35 -18.25 -2.19
C ILE A 197 3.24 -19.73 -1.81
N VAL A 198 3.90 -20.65 -2.53
CA VAL A 198 3.84 -22.09 -2.24
C VAL A 198 4.61 -22.43 -0.97
N PRO A 199 5.92 -22.14 -0.83
CA PRO A 199 6.66 -22.44 0.39
C PRO A 199 6.36 -21.48 1.55
N GLN A 200 5.81 -20.29 1.30
CA GLN A 200 5.55 -19.24 2.28
C GLN A 200 4.06 -18.91 2.41
N ILE A 201 3.18 -19.92 2.29
CA ILE A 201 1.72 -19.70 2.38
C ILE A 201 1.31 -19.07 3.71
N VAL A 202 1.97 -19.44 4.83
CA VAL A 202 1.71 -18.88 6.15
C VAL A 202 2.17 -17.42 6.20
N GLY A 203 3.37 -17.13 5.70
CA GLY A 203 3.88 -15.76 5.56
C GLY A 203 2.97 -14.90 4.69
N PHE A 204 2.49 -15.42 3.57
CA PHE A 204 1.53 -14.74 2.70
C PHE A 204 0.22 -14.38 3.41
N LEU A 205 -0.38 -15.33 4.14
CA LEU A 205 -1.63 -15.07 4.87
C LEU A 205 -1.43 -14.02 5.97
N ILE A 206 -0.32 -14.09 6.72
CA ILE A 206 0.01 -13.08 7.74
C ILE A 206 0.21 -11.72 7.09
N PHE A 207 0.96 -11.65 5.98
CA PHE A 207 1.18 -10.42 5.22
C PHE A 207 -0.15 -9.80 4.74
N MET A 208 -1.05 -10.63 4.21
CA MET A 208 -2.35 -10.12 3.74
C MET A 208 -3.17 -9.53 4.88
N VAL A 209 -3.28 -10.20 6.03
CA VAL A 209 -4.02 -9.66 7.18
C VAL A 209 -3.36 -8.38 7.71
N ALA A 210 -2.03 -8.36 7.83
CA ALA A 210 -1.30 -7.18 8.26
C ALA A 210 -1.43 -6.01 7.26
N GLY A 211 -1.37 -6.29 5.95
CA GLY A 211 -1.57 -5.30 4.90
C GLY A 211 -2.97 -4.69 4.88
N PHE A 212 -4.02 -5.48 5.19
CA PHE A 212 -5.35 -4.92 5.42
C PHE A 212 -5.40 -3.96 6.61
N ALA A 213 -4.69 -4.27 7.68
CA ALA A 213 -4.60 -3.38 8.83
C ALA A 213 -3.78 -2.12 8.54
N GLU A 214 -2.74 -2.22 7.72
CA GLU A 214 -1.89 -1.10 7.30
C GLU A 214 -2.66 -0.07 6.47
N THR A 215 -3.54 -0.53 5.58
CA THR A 215 -4.35 0.37 4.75
C THR A 215 -5.49 1.07 5.47
N ASN A 216 -5.66 0.87 6.78
CA ASN A 216 -6.74 1.44 7.60
C ASN A 216 -8.14 1.26 7.03
N ARG A 217 -8.36 0.20 6.25
CA ARG A 217 -9.63 -0.09 5.60
C ARG A 217 -10.45 -1.16 6.31
N ALA A 218 -11.77 -1.11 6.15
CA ALA A 218 -12.64 -2.14 6.70
C ALA A 218 -12.20 -3.55 6.24
N PRO A 219 -12.09 -4.54 7.16
CA PRO A 219 -12.69 -4.58 8.51
C PRO A 219 -11.89 -3.89 9.62
N PHE A 220 -10.71 -3.33 9.35
CA PHE A 220 -9.78 -2.75 10.31
C PHE A 220 -9.78 -1.21 10.29
N ASP A 221 -10.91 -0.61 9.96
CA ASP A 221 -11.16 0.84 9.89
C ASP A 221 -11.42 1.45 11.28
N LEU A 222 -10.40 1.35 12.15
CA LEU A 222 -10.49 1.88 13.51
C LEU A 222 -10.13 3.36 13.63
N PRO A 223 -9.25 3.91 12.78
CA PRO A 223 -8.90 5.32 12.82
C PRO A 223 -10.04 6.26 12.48
N GLU A 224 -10.88 5.89 11.51
CA GLU A 224 -12.05 6.69 11.11
C GLU A 224 -13.23 6.45 12.05
N ALA A 225 -13.51 5.20 12.37
CA ALA A 225 -14.51 4.77 13.36
C ALA A 225 -15.80 5.62 13.38
N ASP A 226 -16.48 5.75 12.24
CA ASP A 226 -17.65 6.62 12.06
C ASP A 226 -18.68 6.56 13.21
N ALA A 227 -18.92 5.36 13.74
CA ALA A 227 -19.87 5.17 14.83
C ALA A 227 -19.35 5.61 16.21
N GLU A 228 -18.02 5.79 16.38
CA GLU A 228 -17.39 6.10 17.67
C GLU A 228 -16.71 7.47 17.69
N LEU A 229 -16.04 7.86 16.60
CA LEU A 229 -15.15 9.03 16.50
C LEU A 229 -15.55 10.02 15.40
N VAL A 230 -16.75 9.89 14.83
CA VAL A 230 -17.30 10.71 13.73
C VAL A 230 -16.57 10.45 12.41
N ALA A 231 -15.32 10.86 12.25
CA ALA A 231 -14.43 10.56 11.13
C ALA A 231 -12.95 10.54 11.58
N GLY A 232 -12.73 10.26 12.87
CA GLY A 232 -11.41 10.10 13.46
C GLY A 232 -10.46 11.25 13.14
N TYR A 233 -9.24 10.96 12.67
CA TYR A 233 -8.22 11.97 12.33
C TYR A 233 -8.66 12.92 11.22
N GLY A 234 -9.56 12.49 10.33
CA GLY A 234 -10.08 13.26 9.20
C GLY A 234 -11.21 14.23 9.55
N THR A 235 -11.77 14.20 10.80
CA THR A 235 -12.99 14.93 11.17
C THR A 235 -12.95 16.41 10.84
N GLU A 236 -11.83 17.06 11.10
CA GLU A 236 -11.69 18.52 10.92
C GLU A 236 -11.14 18.89 9.52
N TYR A 237 -10.71 17.91 8.73
CA TYR A 237 -10.17 18.15 7.40
C TYR A 237 -11.29 18.23 6.36
N GLY A 238 -11.21 19.23 5.47
CA GLY A 238 -12.15 19.42 4.35
C GLY A 238 -11.45 19.70 3.03
N GLY A 239 -12.20 19.63 1.92
CA GLY A 239 -11.72 19.94 0.58
C GLY A 239 -10.57 19.04 0.16
N MET A 240 -9.55 19.63 -0.49
CA MET A 240 -8.42 18.88 -1.05
C MET A 240 -7.55 18.20 0.03
N ARG A 241 -7.49 18.72 1.27
CA ARG A 241 -6.74 18.11 2.36
C ARG A 241 -7.32 16.77 2.79
N TYR A 242 -8.63 16.68 2.92
CA TYR A 242 -9.30 15.39 3.15
C TYR A 242 -9.11 14.46 1.94
N GLY A 243 -9.23 15.03 0.72
CA GLY A 243 -8.96 14.28 -0.51
C GLY A 243 -7.54 13.70 -0.58
N SER A 244 -6.56 14.38 0.03
CA SER A 244 -5.18 13.89 0.10
C SER A 244 -5.06 12.64 1.00
N TYR A 245 -5.72 12.61 2.17
CA TYR A 245 -5.76 11.41 3.01
C TYR A 245 -6.45 10.24 2.29
N ALA A 246 -7.62 10.48 1.71
CA ALA A 246 -8.33 9.45 0.95
C ALA A 246 -7.51 8.93 -0.25
N MET A 247 -6.78 9.82 -0.94
CA MET A 247 -5.89 9.43 -2.04
C MET A 247 -4.73 8.56 -1.54
N ALA A 248 -4.14 8.90 -0.40
CA ALA A 248 -3.05 8.14 0.20
C ALA A 248 -3.48 6.71 0.56
N GLU A 249 -4.67 6.49 1.12
CA GLU A 249 -5.19 5.15 1.40
C GLU A 249 -5.29 4.28 0.13
N TYR A 250 -5.73 4.85 -0.99
CA TYR A 250 -5.76 4.11 -2.26
C TYR A 250 -4.36 3.81 -2.79
N ILE A 251 -3.41 4.73 -2.60
CA ILE A 251 -2.00 4.51 -2.96
C ILE A 251 -1.43 3.37 -2.11
N GLU A 252 -1.64 3.39 -0.80
CA GLU A 252 -1.18 2.33 0.12
C GLU A 252 -1.78 0.97 -0.25
N MET A 253 -3.07 0.91 -0.55
CA MET A 253 -3.73 -0.31 -1.01
C MET A 253 -3.09 -0.86 -2.29
N PHE A 254 -2.72 0.01 -3.24
CA PHE A 254 -2.01 -0.36 -4.45
C PHE A 254 -0.58 -0.84 -4.14
N VAL A 255 0.14 -0.15 -3.27
CA VAL A 255 1.52 -0.50 -2.86
C VAL A 255 1.54 -1.85 -2.14
N ILE A 256 0.68 -2.07 -1.15
CA ILE A 256 0.59 -3.37 -0.43
C ILE A 256 0.27 -4.51 -1.40
N SER A 257 -0.64 -4.28 -2.36
CA SER A 257 -0.94 -5.25 -3.41
C SER A 257 0.29 -5.52 -4.30
N GLY A 258 1.05 -4.47 -4.65
CA GLY A 258 2.28 -4.58 -5.43
C GLY A 258 3.37 -5.36 -4.70
N VAL A 259 3.56 -5.09 -3.40
CA VAL A 259 4.50 -5.83 -2.54
C VAL A 259 4.07 -7.30 -2.43
N ALA A 260 2.78 -7.59 -2.25
CA ALA A 260 2.26 -8.97 -2.25
C ALA A 260 2.60 -9.73 -3.55
N VAL A 261 2.42 -9.07 -4.68
CA VAL A 261 2.74 -9.63 -6.01
C VAL A 261 4.24 -9.87 -6.15
N THR A 262 5.07 -8.93 -5.73
CA THR A 262 6.53 -8.99 -5.80
C THR A 262 7.09 -10.12 -4.94
N PHE A 263 6.63 -10.25 -3.70
CA PHE A 263 7.19 -11.19 -2.73
C PHE A 263 6.64 -12.61 -2.83
N PHE A 264 5.40 -12.78 -3.29
CA PHE A 264 4.73 -14.09 -3.22
C PHE A 264 4.28 -14.64 -4.58
N LEU A 265 3.96 -13.78 -5.54
CA LEU A 265 3.43 -14.20 -6.85
C LEU A 265 4.40 -14.04 -8.02
N GLY A 266 5.70 -13.93 -7.73
CA GLY A 266 6.72 -13.84 -8.76
C GLY A 266 6.67 -12.58 -9.63
N GLY A 267 6.14 -11.46 -9.11
CA GLY A 267 6.16 -10.17 -9.80
C GLY A 267 5.67 -10.25 -11.24
N TRP A 268 6.55 -9.93 -12.18
CA TRP A 268 6.27 -9.90 -13.63
C TRP A 268 6.26 -11.27 -14.31
N HIS A 269 6.66 -12.35 -13.62
CA HIS A 269 6.64 -13.68 -14.22
C HIS A 269 5.23 -14.11 -14.58
N GLY A 270 5.05 -14.41 -15.88
CA GLY A 270 3.79 -14.87 -16.45
C GLY A 270 4.01 -15.52 -17.81
N PRO A 271 3.02 -16.24 -18.36
CA PRO A 271 3.15 -16.88 -19.66
C PRO A 271 3.18 -15.84 -20.80
N GLY A 272 4.06 -16.06 -21.78
CA GLY A 272 4.12 -15.24 -23.00
C GLY A 272 5.41 -14.43 -23.16
N PRO A 273 5.47 -13.59 -24.19
CA PRO A 273 6.65 -12.78 -24.46
C PRO A 273 6.79 -11.66 -23.42
N GLY A 274 8.03 -11.31 -23.08
CA GLY A 274 8.35 -10.40 -22.01
C GLY A 274 7.83 -8.95 -22.13
N TRP A 275 7.25 -8.52 -23.26
CA TRP A 275 6.54 -7.23 -23.33
C TRP A 275 5.21 -7.24 -22.54
N LEU A 276 4.71 -8.44 -22.16
CA LEU A 276 3.53 -8.62 -21.32
C LEU A 276 3.85 -8.50 -19.82
N ASP A 277 5.10 -8.41 -19.40
CA ASP A 277 5.51 -8.38 -18.00
C ASP A 277 4.76 -7.33 -17.18
N PRO A 278 4.66 -6.04 -17.61
CA PRO A 278 3.90 -5.04 -16.86
C PRO A 278 2.41 -5.35 -16.76
N ILE A 279 1.86 -6.00 -17.78
CA ILE A 279 0.44 -6.40 -17.80
C ILE A 279 0.17 -7.47 -16.75
N TRP A 280 1.07 -8.45 -16.60
CA TRP A 280 0.95 -9.48 -15.56
C TRP A 280 1.01 -8.91 -14.16
N VAL A 281 1.93 -7.98 -13.90
CA VAL A 281 2.00 -7.30 -12.61
C VAL A 281 0.70 -6.55 -12.31
N ILE A 282 0.24 -5.74 -13.26
CA ILE A 282 -1.00 -4.96 -13.11
C ILE A 282 -2.20 -5.88 -12.89
N LEU A 283 -2.33 -6.97 -13.63
CA LEU A 283 -3.43 -7.92 -13.49
C LEU A 283 -3.44 -8.59 -12.10
N LYS A 284 -2.27 -9.00 -11.59
CA LYS A 284 -2.13 -9.57 -10.25
C LYS A 284 -2.47 -8.53 -9.17
N ILE A 285 -2.00 -7.28 -9.31
CA ILE A 285 -2.33 -6.18 -8.41
C ILE A 285 -3.86 -5.94 -8.40
N PHE A 286 -4.50 -5.91 -9.57
CA PHE A 286 -5.95 -5.74 -9.64
C PHE A 286 -6.72 -6.88 -8.99
N ALA A 287 -6.21 -8.12 -9.02
CA ALA A 287 -6.82 -9.23 -8.28
C ALA A 287 -6.81 -8.99 -6.77
N PHE A 288 -5.71 -8.47 -6.21
CA PHE A 288 -5.66 -8.08 -4.79
C PHE A 288 -6.55 -6.88 -4.48
N LEU A 289 -6.56 -5.85 -5.33
CA LEU A 289 -7.46 -4.71 -5.17
C LEU A 289 -8.92 -5.15 -5.17
N PHE A 290 -9.30 -6.08 -6.04
CA PHE A 290 -10.62 -6.68 -6.02
C PHE A 290 -10.88 -7.41 -4.70
N LEU A 291 -9.91 -8.17 -4.17
CA LEU A 291 -10.00 -8.85 -2.88
C LEU A 291 -10.21 -7.84 -1.72
N PHE A 292 -9.48 -6.73 -1.71
CA PHE A 292 -9.66 -5.64 -0.75
C PHE A 292 -11.10 -5.11 -0.77
N MET A 293 -11.61 -4.81 -1.96
CA MET A 293 -12.99 -4.30 -2.12
C MET A 293 -14.04 -5.34 -1.74
N TRP A 294 -13.79 -6.59 -2.03
CA TRP A 294 -14.70 -7.70 -1.69
C TRP A 294 -14.77 -7.93 -0.17
N ILE A 295 -13.63 -7.98 0.49
CA ILE A 295 -13.56 -8.12 1.95
C ILE A 295 -14.26 -6.95 2.63
N ARG A 296 -14.03 -5.72 2.17
CA ARG A 296 -14.74 -4.52 2.65
C ARG A 296 -16.26 -4.66 2.55
N ALA A 297 -16.76 -5.30 1.50
CA ALA A 297 -18.20 -5.47 1.27
C ALA A 297 -18.83 -6.59 2.10
N THR A 298 -18.05 -7.56 2.60
CA THR A 298 -18.56 -8.81 3.17
C THR A 298 -18.26 -8.96 4.66
N VAL A 299 -17.09 -8.51 5.12
CA VAL A 299 -16.65 -8.73 6.50
C VAL A 299 -17.10 -7.57 7.39
N PRO A 300 -17.74 -7.86 8.54
CA PRO A 300 -18.10 -6.82 9.50
C PRO A 300 -16.88 -6.25 10.18
N ARG A 301 -16.99 -5.02 10.66
CA ARG A 301 -15.93 -4.32 11.37
C ARG A 301 -15.54 -5.02 12.66
N VAL A 302 -14.24 -5.07 12.94
CA VAL A 302 -13.63 -5.64 14.15
C VAL A 302 -13.47 -4.55 15.23
N ARG A 303 -13.60 -4.90 16.50
CA ARG A 303 -13.36 -3.98 17.61
C ARG A 303 -11.86 -3.81 17.87
N TYR A 304 -11.48 -2.68 18.47
CA TYR A 304 -10.09 -2.32 18.75
C TYR A 304 -9.35 -3.38 19.60
N ASP A 305 -9.99 -3.89 20.67
CA ASP A 305 -9.42 -4.92 21.54
C ASP A 305 -9.17 -6.25 20.79
N GLN A 306 -10.09 -6.64 19.91
CA GLN A 306 -9.95 -7.82 19.07
C GLN A 306 -8.81 -7.67 18.07
N LEU A 307 -8.73 -6.52 17.43
CA LEU A 307 -7.66 -6.21 16.48
C LEU A 307 -6.29 -6.29 17.16
N MET A 308 -6.10 -5.60 18.27
CA MET A 308 -4.83 -5.62 19.01
C MET A 308 -4.47 -7.03 19.51
N SER A 309 -5.48 -7.78 19.98
CA SER A 309 -5.27 -9.19 20.38
C SER A 309 -4.87 -10.07 19.21
N LEU A 310 -5.45 -9.89 18.03
CA LEU A 310 -5.09 -10.61 16.81
C LEU A 310 -3.62 -10.33 16.42
N GLY A 311 -3.21 -9.07 16.38
CA GLY A 311 -1.85 -8.68 16.03
C GLY A 311 -0.80 -9.28 16.96
N TRP A 312 -0.94 -9.04 18.27
CA TRP A 312 0.07 -9.42 19.26
C TRP A 312 0.04 -10.88 19.67
N LYS A 313 -1.14 -11.50 19.80
CA LYS A 313 -1.27 -12.86 20.32
C LYS A 313 -1.32 -13.95 19.23
N VAL A 314 -1.66 -13.58 18.00
CA VAL A 314 -1.80 -14.55 16.91
C VAL A 314 -0.78 -14.29 15.80
N LEU A 315 -0.82 -13.10 15.17
CA LEU A 315 0.00 -12.84 13.99
C LEU A 315 1.50 -12.79 14.32
N LEU A 316 1.89 -12.10 15.37
CA LEU A 316 3.30 -11.97 15.76
C LEU A 316 3.93 -13.34 16.11
N PRO A 317 3.34 -14.20 16.97
CA PRO A 317 3.89 -15.53 17.24
C PRO A 317 3.94 -16.43 16.00
N LEU A 318 2.89 -16.40 15.15
CA LEU A 318 2.87 -17.17 13.92
C LEU A 318 3.92 -16.68 12.91
N ALA A 319 4.11 -15.37 12.77
CA ALA A 319 5.14 -14.80 11.91
C ALA A 319 6.55 -15.18 12.39
N THR A 320 6.79 -15.12 13.71
CA THR A 320 8.07 -15.53 14.31
C THR A 320 8.31 -17.03 14.07
N LEU A 321 7.31 -17.87 14.26
CA LEU A 321 7.42 -19.30 14.00
C LEU A 321 7.72 -19.57 12.52
N ASN A 322 7.03 -18.87 11.60
CA ASN A 322 7.29 -19.00 10.16
C ASN A 322 8.72 -18.65 9.79
N VAL A 323 9.29 -17.57 10.37
CA VAL A 323 10.70 -17.19 10.16
C VAL A 323 11.65 -18.28 10.66
N LEU A 324 11.42 -18.82 11.87
CA LEU A 324 12.28 -19.88 12.43
C LEU A 324 12.24 -21.15 11.56
N VAL A 325 11.06 -21.58 11.13
CA VAL A 325 10.92 -22.74 10.24
C VAL A 325 11.63 -22.49 8.91
N THR A 326 11.46 -21.31 8.32
CA THR A 326 12.12 -20.94 7.07
C THR A 326 13.64 -20.89 7.23
N ALA A 327 14.15 -20.37 8.35
CA ALA A 327 15.59 -20.35 8.65
C ALA A 327 16.19 -21.76 8.65
N VAL A 328 15.52 -22.71 9.31
CA VAL A 328 15.95 -24.11 9.33
C VAL A 328 15.90 -24.71 7.92
N LEU A 329 14.83 -24.47 7.16
CA LEU A 329 14.70 -25.00 5.80
C LEU A 329 15.82 -24.48 4.89
N VAL A 330 16.08 -23.17 4.89
CA VAL A 330 17.13 -22.54 4.06
C VAL A 330 18.54 -22.98 4.45
N THR A 331 18.78 -23.36 5.71
CA THR A 331 20.11 -23.87 6.13
C THR A 331 20.33 -25.34 5.82
N VAL A 332 19.26 -26.14 5.60
CA VAL A 332 19.34 -27.57 5.30
C VAL A 332 19.31 -27.84 3.79
N THR A 333 18.69 -26.96 3.01
CA THR A 333 18.65 -27.03 1.54
C THR A 333 19.80 -26.27 0.92
#